data_8a686b477a36529c6d990be610fa5ad8
#
_entry.id   8a686b477a36529c6d990be610fa5ad8
#
_cell.length_a   1.000
_cell.length_b   1.000
_cell.length_c   1.000
_cell.angle_alpha   90.00
_cell.angle_beta   90.00
_cell.angle_gamma   90.00
#
_symmetry.space_group_name_H-M   'P 1'
#
loop_
_entity.id
_entity.type
_entity.pdbx_description
1 polymer ?
#
loop_
_entity_poly.entity_id
_entity_poly.type
_entity_poly.pdbx_seq_one_letter_code
_entity_poly.pdbx_strand_id
1 'polypeptide(L)'
;MVIVLSLVSLLVVYSATNSLAYKMYKGNNAIYLFKQIIFITLGILVVYFAHRVNYVIYSRVAKILFFISIALLIYTLLFGVRLNEGSRWIKLPIINLTIQTSDIAKLALFMYLSRLLSKKQEVIKDFKKGFLPLMMPIVIICGLIAPANLSTALLTGATSMLLLFIGRVSFKHIALVAAAVLIPVFILIGIASAYYDKQEGKMKELPSLLASGRIPTWIKRVQDFRYAKADDAPYQVQQAKIAVAKGGWMGLGPGNSEQRNFLPHPYSDYIYAIIIEEYGLMGGAFIIFIYMVFLFRSIIIFRKCPFAFGAFLALALSFTLVIQAMTNMAVNVGLFPVTGVTLPLVSMGGSSFLFTCLAIGIILSVARNVEDNEGDSKQTKEVVA
;
A
#
# COMPACT_ATOMS: atom_id res chain seq x y z
N MET A 1 -8.75 4.68 14.82
CA MET A 1 -7.89 4.84 13.64
C MET A 1 -8.64 5.40 12.43
N VAL A 2 -9.64 4.69 11.84
CA VAL A 2 -10.33 5.14 10.60
C VAL A 2 -10.84 6.57 10.72
N ILE A 3 -11.62 6.88 11.76
CA ILE A 3 -12.20 8.22 11.96
C ILE A 3 -11.08 9.28 12.09
N VAL A 4 -10.05 9.04 12.91
CA VAL A 4 -8.98 10.00 13.15
C VAL A 4 -8.20 10.27 11.86
N LEU A 5 -7.78 9.22 11.14
CA LEU A 5 -7.06 9.39 9.86
C LEU A 5 -7.95 10.01 8.77
N SER A 6 -9.25 9.73 8.76
CA SER A 6 -10.18 10.38 7.82
C SER A 6 -10.37 11.87 8.12
N LEU A 7 -10.38 12.28 9.39
CA LEU A 7 -10.40 13.70 9.76
C LEU A 7 -9.11 14.40 9.37
N VAL A 8 -7.96 13.78 9.64
CA VAL A 8 -6.66 14.30 9.15
C VAL A 8 -6.67 14.40 7.63
N SER A 9 -7.18 13.38 6.93
CA SER A 9 -7.31 13.39 5.47
C SER A 9 -8.12 14.58 4.96
N LEU A 10 -9.28 14.88 5.59
CA LEU A 10 -10.10 16.04 5.20
C LEU A 10 -9.33 17.35 5.30
N LEU A 11 -8.64 17.57 6.42
CA LEU A 11 -7.88 18.79 6.67
C LEU A 11 -6.73 18.95 5.67
N VAL A 12 -5.90 17.90 5.52
CA VAL A 12 -4.70 17.96 4.69
C VAL A 12 -5.03 17.94 3.20
N VAL A 13 -6.03 17.15 2.76
CA VAL A 13 -6.47 17.15 1.36
C VAL A 13 -7.07 18.50 0.96
N TYR A 14 -7.87 19.11 1.84
CA TYR A 14 -8.39 20.46 1.59
C TYR A 14 -7.26 21.48 1.36
N SER A 15 -6.24 21.44 2.20
CA SER A 15 -5.05 22.27 2.04
C SER A 15 -4.27 21.93 0.75
N ALA A 16 -3.96 20.65 0.54
CA ALA A 16 -3.13 20.18 -0.56
C ALA A 16 -3.77 20.35 -1.96
N THR A 17 -5.11 20.47 -2.04
CA THR A 17 -5.82 20.60 -3.34
C THR A 17 -6.03 22.04 -3.79
N ASN A 18 -5.58 23.04 -3.03
CA ASN A 18 -5.81 24.44 -3.33
C ASN A 18 -5.29 24.85 -4.73
N SER A 19 -4.03 24.52 -5.06
CA SER A 19 -3.43 24.83 -6.36
C SER A 19 -4.13 24.12 -7.52
N LEU A 20 -4.60 22.89 -7.30
CA LEU A 20 -5.33 22.12 -8.30
C LEU A 20 -6.73 22.70 -8.54
N ALA A 21 -7.39 23.18 -7.50
CA ALA A 21 -8.68 23.86 -7.61
C ALA A 21 -8.60 25.14 -8.42
N TYR A 22 -7.53 25.93 -8.26
CA TYR A 22 -7.29 27.10 -9.09
C TYR A 22 -7.13 26.75 -10.58
N LYS A 23 -6.38 25.69 -10.89
CA LYS A 23 -6.16 25.23 -12.27
C LYS A 23 -7.41 24.65 -12.93
N MET A 24 -8.22 23.88 -12.21
CA MET A 24 -9.31 23.07 -12.77
C MET A 24 -10.71 23.68 -12.54
N TYR A 25 -10.91 24.42 -11.45
CA TYR A 25 -12.24 24.87 -10.98
C TYR A 25 -12.27 26.32 -10.54
N LYS A 26 -11.43 27.19 -11.12
CA LYS A 26 -11.38 28.63 -10.84
C LYS A 26 -11.28 28.98 -9.34
N GLY A 27 -10.55 28.15 -8.59
CA GLY A 27 -10.33 28.37 -7.15
C GLY A 27 -11.36 27.73 -6.22
N ASN A 28 -12.33 26.96 -6.72
CA ASN A 28 -13.33 26.32 -5.87
C ASN A 28 -12.80 25.00 -5.26
N ASN A 29 -12.20 25.08 -4.07
CA ASN A 29 -11.70 23.91 -3.32
C ASN A 29 -12.80 23.01 -2.77
N ALA A 30 -14.04 23.52 -2.64
CA ALA A 30 -15.15 22.78 -2.06
C ALA A 30 -15.46 21.50 -2.85
N ILE A 31 -15.22 21.50 -4.17
CA ILE A 31 -15.44 20.32 -5.02
C ILE A 31 -14.56 19.12 -4.57
N TYR A 32 -13.30 19.37 -4.25
CA TYR A 32 -12.40 18.31 -3.78
C TYR A 32 -12.76 17.85 -2.37
N LEU A 33 -13.14 18.80 -1.51
CA LEU A 33 -13.62 18.50 -0.16
C LEU A 33 -14.89 17.62 -0.22
N PHE A 34 -15.88 17.99 -1.04
CA PHE A 34 -17.09 17.18 -1.22
C PHE A 34 -16.78 15.78 -1.76
N LYS A 35 -15.91 15.65 -2.74
CA LYS A 35 -15.45 14.35 -3.22
C LYS A 35 -14.83 13.52 -2.09
N GLN A 36 -13.97 14.11 -1.28
CA GLN A 36 -13.33 13.41 -0.17
C GLN A 36 -14.34 12.99 0.90
N ILE A 37 -15.30 13.85 1.26
CA ILE A 37 -16.40 13.52 2.19
C ILE A 37 -17.23 12.34 1.67
N ILE A 38 -17.57 12.32 0.39
CA ILE A 38 -18.30 11.21 -0.23
C ILE A 38 -17.50 9.91 -0.11
N PHE A 39 -16.20 9.91 -0.44
CA PHE A 39 -15.37 8.71 -0.31
C PHE A 39 -15.20 8.25 1.14
N ILE A 40 -15.09 9.18 2.10
CA ILE A 40 -15.02 8.86 3.53
C ILE A 40 -16.33 8.24 4.00
N THR A 41 -17.48 8.83 3.65
CA THR A 41 -18.79 8.31 4.02
C THR A 41 -19.03 6.92 3.43
N LEU A 42 -18.74 6.74 2.14
CA LEU A 42 -18.81 5.42 1.49
C LEU A 42 -17.83 4.43 2.13
N GLY A 43 -16.62 4.86 2.46
CA GLY A 43 -15.63 4.03 3.14
C GLY A 43 -16.10 3.57 4.52
N ILE A 44 -16.69 4.45 5.32
CA ILE A 44 -17.26 4.10 6.64
C ILE A 44 -18.42 3.10 6.47
N LEU A 45 -19.28 3.30 5.48
CA LEU A 45 -20.34 2.34 5.15
C LEU A 45 -19.76 0.97 4.76
N VAL A 46 -18.71 0.95 3.92
CA VAL A 46 -18.01 -0.29 3.56
C VAL A 46 -17.43 -0.99 4.80
N VAL A 47 -16.79 -0.26 5.72
CA VAL A 47 -16.32 -0.82 7.00
C VAL A 47 -17.48 -1.40 7.78
N TYR A 48 -18.59 -0.66 7.91
CA TYR A 48 -19.78 -1.10 8.67
C TYR A 48 -20.38 -2.38 8.09
N PHE A 49 -20.60 -2.46 6.77
CA PHE A 49 -21.16 -3.68 6.17
C PHE A 49 -20.15 -4.84 6.19
N ALA A 50 -18.88 -4.59 5.89
CA ALA A 50 -17.87 -5.63 5.86
C ALA A 50 -17.65 -6.27 7.25
N HIS A 51 -17.69 -5.49 8.35
CA HIS A 51 -17.51 -6.06 9.69
C HIS A 51 -18.72 -6.90 10.15
N ARG A 52 -19.92 -6.66 9.58
CA ARG A 52 -21.14 -7.46 9.86
C ARG A 52 -21.09 -8.84 9.21
N VAL A 53 -20.40 -8.97 8.10
CA VAL A 53 -20.24 -10.25 7.40
C VAL A 53 -19.34 -11.17 8.21
N ASN A 54 -19.74 -12.44 8.40
CA ASN A 54 -18.90 -13.42 9.07
C ASN A 54 -17.63 -13.70 8.22
N TYR A 55 -16.45 -13.61 8.86
CA TYR A 55 -15.17 -13.78 8.16
C TYR A 55 -15.01 -15.15 7.46
N VAL A 56 -15.76 -16.19 7.84
CA VAL A 56 -15.77 -17.49 7.15
C VAL A 56 -16.24 -17.37 5.71
N ILE A 57 -17.15 -16.41 5.42
CA ILE A 57 -17.63 -16.13 4.04
C ILE A 57 -16.46 -15.63 3.19
N TYR A 58 -15.59 -14.79 3.74
CA TYR A 58 -14.39 -14.32 3.04
C TYR A 58 -13.47 -15.48 2.65
N SER A 59 -13.39 -16.54 3.46
CA SER A 59 -12.66 -17.76 3.09
C SER A 59 -13.28 -18.47 1.89
N ARG A 60 -14.61 -18.52 1.81
CA ARG A 60 -15.31 -19.18 0.67
C ARG A 60 -15.11 -18.40 -0.63
N VAL A 61 -15.22 -17.08 -0.56
CA VAL A 61 -15.11 -16.18 -1.72
C VAL A 61 -13.66 -15.97 -2.16
N ALA A 62 -12.68 -16.17 -1.28
CA ALA A 62 -11.27 -15.91 -1.53
C ALA A 62 -10.73 -16.54 -2.82
N LYS A 63 -11.10 -17.80 -3.12
CA LYS A 63 -10.66 -18.49 -4.34
C LYS A 63 -11.24 -17.85 -5.60
N ILE A 64 -12.54 -17.53 -5.57
CA ILE A 64 -13.23 -16.91 -6.71
C ILE A 64 -12.66 -15.52 -6.98
N LEU A 65 -12.50 -14.72 -5.92
CA LEU A 65 -11.95 -13.36 -6.01
C LEU A 65 -10.50 -13.36 -6.54
N PHE A 66 -9.72 -14.38 -6.17
CA PHE A 66 -8.35 -14.56 -6.66
C PHE A 66 -8.33 -14.74 -8.18
N PHE A 67 -9.15 -15.65 -8.76
CA PHE A 67 -9.19 -15.85 -10.21
C PHE A 67 -9.76 -14.63 -10.93
N ILE A 68 -10.79 -13.97 -10.39
CA ILE A 68 -11.31 -12.72 -10.95
C ILE A 68 -10.21 -11.64 -10.96
N SER A 69 -9.42 -11.54 -9.91
CA SER A 69 -8.34 -10.55 -9.85
C SER A 69 -7.23 -10.79 -10.89
N ILE A 70 -6.93 -12.04 -11.22
CA ILE A 70 -6.00 -12.38 -12.32
C ILE A 70 -6.56 -11.89 -13.65
N ALA A 71 -7.84 -12.20 -13.95
CA ALA A 71 -8.48 -11.74 -15.17
C ALA A 71 -8.50 -10.21 -15.29
N LEU A 72 -8.80 -9.50 -14.17
CA LEU A 72 -8.79 -8.05 -14.12
C LEU A 72 -7.39 -7.46 -14.32
N LEU A 73 -6.34 -8.08 -13.76
CA LEU A 73 -4.96 -7.64 -13.97
C LEU A 73 -4.53 -7.82 -15.42
N ILE A 74 -4.83 -8.97 -16.05
CA ILE A 74 -4.55 -9.21 -17.46
C ILE A 74 -5.30 -8.20 -18.33
N TYR A 75 -6.58 -7.98 -18.08
CA TYR A 75 -7.37 -6.97 -18.78
C TYR A 75 -6.74 -5.56 -18.65
N THR A 76 -6.29 -5.20 -17.47
CA THR A 76 -5.67 -3.89 -17.22
C THR A 76 -4.33 -3.74 -17.94
N LEU A 77 -3.54 -4.79 -18.03
CA LEU A 77 -2.27 -4.75 -18.76
C LEU A 77 -2.48 -4.54 -20.27
N LEU A 78 -3.56 -5.12 -20.82
CA LEU A 78 -3.86 -5.04 -22.25
C LEU A 78 -4.64 -3.77 -22.63
N PHE A 79 -5.65 -3.40 -21.83
CA PHE A 79 -6.64 -2.36 -22.16
C PHE A 79 -6.70 -1.22 -21.12
N GLY A 80 -5.84 -1.23 -20.08
CA GLY A 80 -5.90 -0.23 -19.02
C GLY A 80 -5.53 1.17 -19.46
N VAL A 81 -6.09 2.16 -18.79
CA VAL A 81 -5.76 3.58 -18.98
C VAL A 81 -4.33 3.84 -18.49
N ARG A 82 -3.52 4.44 -19.37
CA ARG A 82 -2.15 4.85 -19.04
C ARG A 82 -2.19 6.22 -18.36
N LEU A 83 -2.07 6.21 -17.04
CA LEU A 83 -1.83 7.41 -16.24
C LEU A 83 -0.42 7.28 -15.64
N ASN A 84 0.41 8.32 -15.78
CA ASN A 84 1.79 8.33 -15.26
C ASN A 84 2.63 7.12 -15.70
N GLU A 85 2.75 6.88 -17.01
CA GLU A 85 3.59 5.84 -17.66
C GLU A 85 3.23 4.38 -17.34
N GLY A 86 2.08 4.07 -16.75
CA GLY A 86 1.67 2.69 -16.48
C GLY A 86 0.19 2.41 -16.63
N SER A 87 -0.16 1.29 -17.26
CA SER A 87 -1.55 0.80 -17.33
C SER A 87 -1.94 0.19 -15.98
N ARG A 88 -2.51 0.99 -15.08
CA ARG A 88 -2.83 0.54 -13.70
C ARG A 88 -4.31 0.65 -13.36
N TRP A 89 -5.06 1.36 -14.20
CA TRP A 89 -6.41 1.80 -13.88
C TRP A 89 -7.39 1.31 -14.92
N ILE A 90 -8.57 0.88 -14.46
CA ILE A 90 -9.74 0.66 -15.31
C ILE A 90 -10.70 1.83 -15.05
N LYS A 91 -11.12 2.51 -16.10
CA LYS A 91 -12.15 3.53 -16.01
C LYS A 91 -13.52 2.87 -16.17
N LEU A 92 -14.37 2.98 -15.17
CA LEU A 92 -15.75 2.55 -15.25
C LEU A 92 -16.55 3.54 -16.08
N PRO A 93 -17.19 3.11 -17.20
CA PRO A 93 -17.82 4.03 -18.15
C PRO A 93 -19.02 4.78 -17.56
N ILE A 94 -19.74 4.20 -16.59
CA ILE A 94 -20.98 4.75 -16.04
C ILE A 94 -20.70 5.86 -15.02
N ILE A 95 -19.69 5.69 -14.15
CA ILE A 95 -19.48 6.54 -12.97
C ILE A 95 -18.22 7.42 -13.13
N ASN A 96 -17.48 7.30 -14.24
CA ASN A 96 -16.17 7.95 -14.45
C ASN A 96 -15.16 7.70 -13.29
N LEU A 97 -15.37 6.63 -12.51
CA LEU A 97 -14.49 6.23 -11.43
C LEU A 97 -13.35 5.38 -12.00
N THR A 98 -12.11 5.71 -11.64
CA THR A 98 -10.96 4.87 -11.95
C THR A 98 -10.71 3.90 -10.80
N ILE A 99 -10.65 2.60 -11.13
CA ILE A 99 -10.33 1.55 -10.15
C ILE A 99 -8.93 1.04 -10.42
N GLN A 100 -8.12 0.99 -9.37
CA GLN A 100 -6.80 0.39 -9.43
C GLN A 100 -6.90 -1.13 -9.19
N THR A 101 -6.70 -1.92 -10.23
CA THR A 101 -6.87 -3.38 -10.17
C THR A 101 -5.89 -4.08 -9.23
N SER A 102 -4.70 -3.52 -9.03
CA SER A 102 -3.75 -4.07 -8.06
C SER A 102 -4.24 -4.02 -6.62
N ASP A 103 -5.16 -3.10 -6.24
CA ASP A 103 -5.71 -3.07 -4.89
C ASP A 103 -6.67 -4.23 -4.64
N ILE A 104 -7.50 -4.56 -5.65
CA ILE A 104 -8.34 -5.76 -5.64
C ILE A 104 -7.47 -7.02 -5.57
N ALA A 105 -6.42 -7.06 -6.39
CA ALA A 105 -5.53 -8.22 -6.46
C ALA A 105 -4.76 -8.47 -5.16
N LYS A 106 -4.29 -7.42 -4.49
CA LYS A 106 -3.67 -7.53 -3.16
C LYS A 106 -4.64 -8.11 -2.13
N LEU A 107 -5.86 -7.56 -2.06
CA LEU A 107 -6.89 -8.06 -1.15
C LEU A 107 -7.21 -9.54 -1.42
N ALA A 108 -7.45 -9.89 -2.68
CA ALA A 108 -7.75 -11.26 -3.10
C ALA A 108 -6.60 -12.23 -2.80
N LEU A 109 -5.36 -11.80 -3.07
CA LEU A 109 -4.17 -12.60 -2.77
C LEU A 109 -4.06 -12.91 -1.28
N PHE A 110 -4.18 -11.90 -0.40
CA PHE A 110 -4.04 -12.12 1.03
C PHE A 110 -5.19 -12.94 1.63
N MET A 111 -6.41 -12.79 1.13
CA MET A 111 -7.53 -13.66 1.49
C MET A 111 -7.25 -15.12 1.08
N TYR A 112 -6.79 -15.34 -0.16
CA TYR A 112 -6.51 -16.66 -0.67
C TYR A 112 -5.30 -17.31 -0.01
N LEU A 113 -4.23 -16.53 0.22
CA LEU A 113 -3.01 -16.99 0.88
C LEU A 113 -3.27 -17.37 2.35
N SER A 114 -4.06 -16.58 3.07
CA SER A 114 -4.49 -16.91 4.44
C SER A 114 -5.29 -18.21 4.50
N ARG A 115 -6.14 -18.45 3.51
CA ARG A 115 -6.88 -19.73 3.37
C ARG A 115 -5.95 -20.91 3.09
N LEU A 116 -4.99 -20.74 2.19
CA LEU A 116 -4.02 -21.79 1.89
C LEU A 116 -3.13 -22.10 3.08
N LEU A 117 -2.62 -21.07 3.77
CA LEU A 117 -1.84 -21.20 4.99
C LEU A 117 -2.60 -21.97 6.07
N SER A 118 -3.87 -21.63 6.30
CA SER A 118 -4.72 -22.33 7.27
C SER A 118 -4.90 -23.82 6.94
N LYS A 119 -5.06 -24.15 5.66
CA LYS A 119 -5.29 -25.54 5.21
C LYS A 119 -4.04 -26.41 5.16
N LYS A 120 -2.86 -25.79 5.05
CA LYS A 120 -1.61 -26.54 4.81
C LYS A 120 -0.65 -26.54 5.99
N GLN A 121 -1.12 -26.23 7.20
CA GLN A 121 -0.29 -26.15 8.41
C GLN A 121 0.49 -27.45 8.70
N GLU A 122 -0.08 -28.61 8.45
CA GLU A 122 0.56 -29.90 8.70
C GLU A 122 1.75 -30.18 7.76
N VAL A 123 1.65 -29.75 6.51
CA VAL A 123 2.66 -30.00 5.47
C VAL A 123 3.47 -28.74 5.10
N ILE A 124 3.40 -27.69 5.90
CA ILE A 124 3.90 -26.34 5.56
C ILE A 124 5.41 -26.29 5.34
N LYS A 125 6.16 -27.20 5.98
CA LYS A 125 7.63 -27.30 5.84
C LYS A 125 8.07 -28.08 4.61
N ASP A 126 7.17 -28.85 3.99
CA ASP A 126 7.45 -29.59 2.75
C ASP A 126 7.51 -28.63 1.55
N PHE A 127 8.53 -28.78 0.71
CA PHE A 127 8.72 -27.90 -0.45
C PHE A 127 7.60 -28.06 -1.49
N LYS A 128 7.25 -29.30 -1.86
CA LYS A 128 6.28 -29.56 -2.95
C LYS A 128 4.83 -29.42 -2.48
N LYS A 129 4.49 -29.97 -1.28
CA LYS A 129 3.12 -30.03 -0.78
C LYS A 129 2.71 -28.76 -0.01
N GLY A 130 3.65 -28.11 0.67
CA GLY A 130 3.44 -26.92 1.48
C GLY A 130 3.83 -25.63 0.77
N PHE A 131 5.11 -25.45 0.50
CA PHE A 131 5.66 -24.19 0.02
C PHE A 131 5.26 -23.81 -1.41
N LEU A 132 5.43 -24.72 -2.37
CA LEU A 132 5.16 -24.44 -3.79
C LEU A 132 3.72 -23.96 -4.05
N PRO A 133 2.66 -24.59 -3.50
CA PRO A 133 1.30 -24.11 -3.65
C PRO A 133 1.02 -22.73 -3.03
N LEU A 134 1.81 -22.30 -2.03
CA LEU A 134 1.73 -20.97 -1.42
C LEU A 134 2.45 -19.94 -2.26
N MET A 135 3.54 -20.33 -2.93
CA MET A 135 4.32 -19.44 -3.79
C MET A 135 3.65 -19.12 -5.12
N MET A 136 2.95 -20.10 -5.72
CA MET A 136 2.29 -19.93 -7.03
C MET A 136 1.37 -18.68 -7.08
N PRO A 137 0.41 -18.48 -6.16
CA PRO A 137 -0.43 -17.28 -6.16
C PRO A 137 0.37 -15.98 -6.04
N ILE A 138 1.43 -15.98 -5.22
CA ILE A 138 2.29 -14.80 -5.02
C ILE A 138 3.00 -14.44 -6.31
N VAL A 139 3.65 -15.42 -6.94
CA VAL A 139 4.40 -15.21 -8.20
C VAL A 139 3.46 -14.74 -9.31
N ILE A 140 2.27 -15.32 -9.45
CA ILE A 140 1.29 -14.92 -10.45
C ILE A 140 0.87 -13.46 -10.26
N ILE A 141 0.42 -13.08 -9.07
CA ILE A 141 -0.06 -11.72 -8.80
C ILE A 141 1.08 -10.71 -8.88
N CYS A 142 2.22 -10.97 -8.25
CA CYS A 142 3.37 -10.06 -8.32
C CYS A 142 3.90 -9.94 -9.75
N GLY A 143 3.95 -11.03 -10.52
CA GLY A 143 4.36 -11.03 -11.92
C GLY A 143 3.44 -10.21 -12.82
N LEU A 144 2.13 -10.25 -12.58
CA LEU A 144 1.15 -9.45 -13.33
C LEU A 144 1.17 -7.97 -12.90
N ILE A 145 1.49 -7.64 -11.64
CA ILE A 145 1.59 -6.25 -11.17
C ILE A 145 2.92 -5.61 -11.59
N ALA A 146 4.02 -6.36 -11.64
CA ALA A 146 5.38 -5.83 -11.84
C ALA A 146 5.54 -4.98 -13.12
N PRO A 147 5.02 -5.35 -14.32
CA PRO A 147 5.13 -4.54 -15.52
C PRO A 147 4.46 -3.17 -15.38
N ALA A 148 3.37 -3.09 -14.62
CA ALA A 148 2.64 -1.84 -14.38
C ALA A 148 3.21 -1.06 -13.18
N ASN A 149 3.62 -1.75 -12.10
CA ASN A 149 4.14 -1.13 -10.88
C ASN A 149 5.07 -2.07 -10.09
N LEU A 150 6.37 -1.99 -10.37
CA LEU A 150 7.38 -2.81 -9.70
C LEU A 150 7.37 -2.60 -8.17
N SER A 151 7.23 -1.35 -7.71
CA SER A 151 7.21 -1.03 -6.27
C SER A 151 6.06 -1.73 -5.55
N THR A 152 4.86 -1.69 -6.13
CA THR A 152 3.69 -2.39 -5.55
C THR A 152 3.88 -3.92 -5.59
N ALA A 153 4.48 -4.46 -6.65
CA ALA A 153 4.78 -5.89 -6.73
C ALA A 153 5.78 -6.32 -5.65
N LEU A 154 6.87 -5.56 -5.48
CA LEU A 154 7.88 -5.83 -4.44
C LEU A 154 7.29 -5.73 -3.02
N LEU A 155 6.47 -4.71 -2.74
CA LEU A 155 5.80 -4.55 -1.45
C LEU A 155 4.83 -5.71 -1.17
N THR A 156 4.03 -6.10 -2.17
CA THR A 156 3.11 -7.23 -2.06
C THR A 156 3.87 -8.54 -1.82
N GLY A 157 4.96 -8.75 -2.55
CA GLY A 157 5.85 -9.89 -2.38
C GLY A 157 6.49 -9.92 -0.99
N ALA A 158 7.05 -8.81 -0.53
CA ALA A 158 7.65 -8.69 0.81
C ALA A 158 6.64 -8.97 1.92
N THR A 159 5.43 -8.38 1.83
CA THR A 159 4.35 -8.65 2.78
C THR A 159 3.94 -10.12 2.77
N SER A 160 3.88 -10.74 1.58
CA SER A 160 3.57 -12.17 1.45
C SER A 160 4.66 -13.05 2.07
N MET A 161 5.94 -12.72 1.87
CA MET A 161 7.06 -13.46 2.50
C MET A 161 7.02 -13.34 4.02
N LEU A 162 6.74 -12.15 4.54
CA LEU A 162 6.56 -11.93 5.98
C LEU A 162 5.41 -12.78 6.53
N LEU A 163 4.28 -12.86 5.82
CA LEU A 163 3.15 -13.70 6.20
C LEU A 163 3.53 -15.19 6.18
N LEU A 164 4.27 -15.66 5.17
CA LEU A 164 4.76 -17.05 5.10
C LEU A 164 5.72 -17.36 6.24
N PHE A 165 6.58 -16.42 6.60
CA PHE A 165 7.51 -16.56 7.74
C PHE A 165 6.74 -16.76 9.05
N ILE A 166 5.74 -15.92 9.33
CA ILE A 166 4.88 -16.05 10.51
C ILE A 166 4.03 -17.34 10.45
N GLY A 167 3.63 -17.74 9.23
CA GLY A 167 2.94 -18.99 8.97
C GLY A 167 3.78 -20.26 9.16
N ARG A 168 5.03 -20.13 9.65
CA ARG A 168 5.97 -21.26 9.95
C ARG A 168 6.48 -22.01 8.72
N VAL A 169 6.48 -21.37 7.55
CA VAL A 169 7.18 -21.91 6.37
C VAL A 169 8.68 -21.98 6.65
N SER A 170 9.35 -23.01 6.13
CA SER A 170 10.79 -23.19 6.31
C SER A 170 11.58 -21.97 5.88
N PHE A 171 12.44 -21.46 6.77
CA PHE A 171 13.30 -20.31 6.50
C PHE A 171 14.19 -20.51 5.25
N LYS A 172 14.63 -21.75 5.00
CA LYS A 172 15.42 -22.09 3.80
C LYS A 172 14.68 -21.74 2.50
N HIS A 173 13.39 -22.04 2.43
CA HIS A 173 12.56 -21.75 1.25
C HIS A 173 12.33 -20.24 1.09
N ILE A 174 12.09 -19.52 2.20
CA ILE A 174 11.93 -18.06 2.21
C ILE A 174 13.23 -17.39 1.77
N ALA A 175 14.38 -17.82 2.30
CA ALA A 175 15.68 -17.31 1.94
C ALA A 175 16.01 -17.54 0.46
N LEU A 176 15.63 -18.70 -0.09
CA LEU A 176 15.80 -19.00 -1.51
C LEU A 176 15.04 -18.00 -2.39
N VAL A 177 13.78 -17.71 -2.05
CA VAL A 177 12.96 -16.73 -2.80
C VAL A 177 13.51 -15.31 -2.60
N ALA A 178 13.88 -14.96 -1.37
CA ALA A 178 14.51 -13.66 -1.11
C ALA A 178 15.77 -13.47 -1.96
N ALA A 179 16.64 -14.48 -2.03
CA ALA A 179 17.80 -14.46 -2.90
C ALA A 179 17.43 -14.33 -4.38
N ALA A 180 16.44 -15.10 -4.86
CA ALA A 180 15.97 -15.04 -6.23
C ALA A 180 15.38 -13.67 -6.64
N VAL A 181 14.82 -12.91 -5.69
CA VAL A 181 14.30 -11.54 -5.92
C VAL A 181 15.41 -10.51 -5.76
N LEU A 182 16.31 -10.69 -4.78
CA LEU A 182 17.40 -9.74 -4.53
C LEU A 182 18.45 -9.74 -5.63
N ILE A 183 18.74 -10.91 -6.25
CA ILE A 183 19.72 -10.99 -7.35
C ILE A 183 19.34 -10.04 -8.51
N PRO A 184 18.12 -10.07 -9.10
CA PRO A 184 17.72 -9.11 -10.13
C PRO A 184 17.77 -7.65 -9.67
N VAL A 185 17.44 -7.38 -8.39
CA VAL A 185 17.51 -6.02 -7.82
C VAL A 185 18.97 -5.55 -7.75
N PHE A 186 19.91 -6.40 -7.29
CA PHE A 186 21.33 -6.06 -7.29
C PHE A 186 21.89 -5.88 -8.70
N ILE A 187 21.45 -6.71 -9.65
CA ILE A 187 21.81 -6.54 -11.07
C ILE A 187 21.32 -5.19 -11.58
N LEU A 188 20.05 -4.81 -11.27
CA LEU A 188 19.49 -3.51 -11.64
C LEU A 188 20.30 -2.35 -11.05
N ILE A 189 20.69 -2.45 -9.78
CA ILE A 189 21.55 -1.45 -9.11
C ILE A 189 22.93 -1.39 -9.78
N GLY A 190 23.51 -2.54 -10.13
CA GLY A 190 24.78 -2.63 -10.86
C GLY A 190 24.72 -1.96 -12.22
N ILE A 191 23.67 -2.26 -13.01
CA ILE A 191 23.41 -1.62 -14.31
C ILE A 191 23.23 -0.11 -14.11
N ALA A 192 22.41 0.32 -13.16
CA ALA A 192 22.19 1.73 -12.87
C ALA A 192 23.50 2.46 -12.53
N SER A 193 24.42 1.79 -11.82
CA SER A 193 25.73 2.35 -11.48
C SER A 193 26.67 2.39 -12.68
N ALA A 194 26.68 1.36 -13.54
CA ALA A 194 27.55 1.27 -14.71
C ALA A 194 27.20 2.28 -15.81
N TYR A 195 25.88 2.53 -15.99
CA TYR A 195 25.36 3.46 -17.00
C TYR A 195 25.06 4.86 -16.44
N TYR A 196 25.70 5.27 -15.34
CA TYR A 196 25.65 6.62 -14.81
C TYR A 196 26.97 7.37 -15.10
N ASP A 197 26.86 8.52 -15.76
CA ASP A 197 27.99 9.41 -15.95
C ASP A 197 28.12 10.35 -14.75
N LYS A 198 29.20 10.19 -13.98
CA LYS A 198 29.44 11.00 -12.78
C LYS A 198 29.88 12.44 -13.12
N GLN A 199 30.43 12.66 -14.32
CA GLN A 199 30.90 13.98 -14.74
C GLN A 199 29.74 14.84 -15.25
N GLU A 200 28.87 14.26 -16.08
CA GLU A 200 27.73 14.95 -16.64
C GLU A 200 26.47 14.88 -15.76
N GLY A 201 26.43 14.01 -14.76
CA GLY A 201 25.26 13.79 -13.92
C GLY A 201 24.08 13.15 -14.66
N LYS A 202 24.31 12.49 -15.80
CA LYS A 202 23.28 11.98 -16.69
C LYS A 202 23.39 10.48 -16.90
N MET A 203 22.28 9.87 -17.33
CA MET A 203 22.24 8.49 -17.76
C MET A 203 22.91 8.37 -19.15
N LYS A 204 23.91 7.46 -19.28
CA LYS A 204 24.50 7.08 -20.57
C LYS A 204 23.48 6.36 -21.44
N GLU A 205 23.74 6.32 -22.74
CA GLU A 205 22.91 5.55 -23.68
C GLU A 205 22.85 4.08 -23.26
N LEU A 206 21.62 3.56 -23.17
CA LEU A 206 21.36 2.18 -22.81
C LEU A 206 21.38 1.29 -24.06
N PRO A 207 21.93 0.06 -23.98
CA PRO A 207 21.77 -0.92 -25.05
C PRO A 207 20.28 -1.14 -25.40
N SER A 208 20.01 -1.48 -26.65
CA SER A 208 18.64 -1.64 -27.16
C SER A 208 17.76 -2.59 -26.33
N LEU A 209 18.36 -3.65 -25.76
CA LEU A 209 17.70 -4.60 -24.85
C LEU A 209 17.24 -3.96 -23.53
N LEU A 210 17.99 -3.01 -22.99
CA LEU A 210 17.69 -2.30 -21.74
C LEU A 210 16.86 -1.02 -21.98
N ALA A 211 16.81 -0.55 -23.23
CA ALA A 211 16.05 0.64 -23.62
C ALA A 211 14.55 0.37 -23.79
N SER A 212 14.11 -0.90 -23.70
CA SER A 212 12.72 -1.27 -23.93
C SER A 212 11.85 -1.26 -22.66
N GLY A 213 10.59 -0.95 -22.80
CA GLY A 213 9.59 -1.01 -21.73
C GLY A 213 9.84 -0.04 -20.59
N ARG A 214 9.79 -0.53 -19.34
CA ARG A 214 9.96 0.27 -18.11
C ARG A 214 11.33 0.16 -17.45
N ILE A 215 12.23 -0.61 -18.05
CA ILE A 215 13.59 -0.79 -17.52
C ILE A 215 14.32 0.55 -17.38
N PRO A 216 14.29 1.46 -18.37
CA PRO A 216 14.91 2.78 -18.24
C PRO A 216 14.37 3.60 -17.07
N THR A 217 13.04 3.55 -16.83
CA THR A 217 12.44 4.24 -15.68
C THR A 217 12.92 3.67 -14.33
N TRP A 218 13.09 2.35 -14.23
CA TRP A 218 13.62 1.73 -13.01
C TRP A 218 15.08 2.07 -12.77
N ILE A 219 15.90 2.01 -13.83
CA ILE A 219 17.32 2.41 -13.79
C ILE A 219 17.42 3.87 -13.33
N LYS A 220 16.66 4.78 -13.97
CA LYS A 220 16.64 6.20 -13.62
C LYS A 220 16.27 6.43 -12.15
N ARG A 221 15.23 5.78 -11.63
CA ARG A 221 14.83 5.90 -10.21
C ARG A 221 15.95 5.47 -9.24
N VAL A 222 16.71 4.44 -9.58
CA VAL A 222 17.85 4.00 -8.78
C VAL A 222 19.00 5.01 -8.87
N GLN A 223 19.27 5.56 -10.07
CA GLN A 223 20.28 6.60 -10.27
C GLN A 223 19.93 7.88 -9.53
N ASP A 224 18.69 8.36 -9.68
CA ASP A 224 18.18 9.54 -9.00
C ASP A 224 18.27 9.41 -7.47
N PHE A 225 17.94 8.23 -6.94
CA PHE A 225 18.05 7.97 -5.50
C PHE A 225 19.49 7.92 -4.99
N ARG A 226 20.42 7.34 -5.76
CA ARG A 226 21.78 7.06 -5.30
C ARG A 226 22.77 8.16 -5.59
N TYR A 227 22.59 8.86 -6.69
CA TYR A 227 23.61 9.76 -7.24
C TYR A 227 23.16 11.21 -7.40
N ALA A 228 21.84 11.48 -7.45
CA ALA A 228 21.37 12.84 -7.60
C ALA A 228 21.81 13.70 -6.42
N LYS A 229 22.55 14.76 -6.71
CA LYS A 229 22.82 15.85 -5.77
C LYS A 229 21.51 16.58 -5.45
N ALA A 230 21.50 17.41 -4.41
CA ALA A 230 20.30 18.14 -4.02
C ALA A 230 19.66 18.90 -5.19
N ASP A 231 20.47 19.48 -6.05
CA ASP A 231 20.05 20.28 -7.20
C ASP A 231 19.67 19.45 -8.45
N ASP A 232 20.15 18.20 -8.55
CA ASP A 232 19.90 17.29 -9.68
C ASP A 232 18.80 16.27 -9.38
N ALA A 233 18.29 16.21 -8.14
CA ALA A 233 17.23 15.28 -7.76
C ALA A 233 15.94 15.58 -8.53
N PRO A 234 15.07 14.56 -8.79
CA PRO A 234 13.77 14.81 -9.39
C PRO A 234 13.01 15.93 -8.67
N TYR A 235 12.45 16.85 -9.40
CA TYR A 235 11.78 18.05 -8.89
C TYR A 235 10.84 17.76 -7.71
N GLN A 236 10.04 16.68 -7.83
CA GLN A 236 9.10 16.30 -6.77
C GLN A 236 9.79 15.85 -5.48
N VAL A 237 10.99 15.24 -5.57
CA VAL A 237 11.78 14.82 -4.40
C VAL A 237 12.41 16.03 -3.72
N GLN A 238 12.90 17.00 -4.51
CA GLN A 238 13.43 18.26 -3.98
C GLN A 238 12.35 19.01 -3.20
N GLN A 239 11.16 19.20 -3.80
CA GLN A 239 10.06 19.92 -3.16
C GLN A 239 9.56 19.21 -1.89
N ALA A 240 9.53 17.85 -1.87
CA ALA A 240 9.19 17.10 -0.68
C ALA A 240 10.22 17.29 0.44
N LYS A 241 11.52 17.27 0.12
CA LYS A 241 12.58 17.55 1.11
C LYS A 241 12.52 18.99 1.65
N ILE A 242 12.21 19.96 0.81
CA ILE A 242 12.01 21.35 1.22
C ILE A 242 10.80 21.47 2.16
N ALA A 243 9.68 20.79 1.85
CA ALA A 243 8.50 20.74 2.70
C ALA A 243 8.84 20.20 4.10
N VAL A 244 9.56 19.06 4.16
CA VAL A 244 10.00 18.46 5.42
C VAL A 244 10.94 19.39 6.20
N ALA A 245 11.88 20.04 5.51
CA ALA A 245 12.82 20.97 6.15
C ALA A 245 12.12 22.22 6.72
N LYS A 246 11.16 22.80 5.97
CA LYS A 246 10.38 23.96 6.42
C LYS A 246 9.47 23.65 7.60
N GLY A 247 8.94 22.43 7.66
CA GLY A 247 8.04 22.01 8.75
C GLY A 247 8.68 22.03 10.13
N GLY A 248 9.98 21.77 10.26
CA GLY A 248 10.66 21.75 11.55
C GLY A 248 9.94 20.90 12.59
N TRP A 249 9.93 21.32 13.86
CA TRP A 249 9.27 20.57 14.94
C TRP A 249 7.76 20.79 15.00
N MET A 250 7.29 22.03 14.82
CA MET A 250 5.90 22.45 15.06
C MET A 250 5.09 22.68 13.76
N GLY A 251 5.75 22.80 12.61
CA GLY A 251 5.11 23.12 11.34
C GLY A 251 4.82 24.61 11.15
N LEU A 252 4.39 24.95 9.93
CA LEU A 252 3.99 26.32 9.55
C LEU A 252 2.53 26.65 9.93
N GLY A 253 1.82 25.69 10.49
CA GLY A 253 0.39 25.78 10.79
C GLY A 253 -0.50 25.19 9.69
N PRO A 254 -1.73 24.74 10.07
CA PRO A 254 -2.68 24.15 9.12
C PRO A 254 -3.00 25.10 7.97
N GLY A 255 -2.98 24.58 6.73
CA GLY A 255 -3.30 25.35 5.54
C GLY A 255 -2.19 26.28 5.03
N ASN A 256 -1.04 26.33 5.70
CA ASN A 256 0.07 27.23 5.35
C ASN A 256 1.20 26.55 4.56
N SER A 257 0.97 25.34 4.04
CA SER A 257 1.96 24.70 3.17
C SER A 257 2.22 25.53 1.92
N GLU A 258 3.46 25.89 1.67
CA GLU A 258 3.90 26.56 0.45
C GLU A 258 4.19 25.53 -0.65
N GLN A 259 4.77 24.36 -0.28
CA GLN A 259 5.22 23.34 -1.21
C GLN A 259 4.06 22.62 -1.92
N ARG A 260 2.84 22.71 -1.41
CA ARG A 260 1.64 22.22 -2.12
C ARG A 260 1.44 22.82 -3.51
N ASN A 261 1.95 24.01 -3.76
CA ASN A 261 1.84 24.70 -5.05
C ASN A 261 2.87 24.20 -6.08
N PHE A 262 3.96 23.60 -5.60
CA PHE A 262 5.09 23.15 -6.40
C PHE A 262 5.08 21.62 -6.61
N LEU A 263 4.53 20.85 -5.69
CA LEU A 263 4.44 19.39 -5.82
C LEU A 263 3.41 18.98 -6.87
N PRO A 264 3.73 18.04 -7.79
CA PRO A 264 2.81 17.61 -8.86
C PRO A 264 1.54 16.95 -8.33
N HIS A 265 1.63 16.15 -7.25
CA HIS A 265 0.51 15.43 -6.66
C HIS A 265 0.58 15.50 -5.11
N PRO A 266 0.46 16.69 -4.51
CA PRO A 266 0.63 16.90 -3.07
C PRO A 266 -0.44 16.17 -2.25
N TYR A 267 -1.63 15.95 -2.81
CA TYR A 267 -2.77 15.30 -2.18
C TYR A 267 -2.73 13.76 -2.26
N SER A 268 -1.80 13.17 -3.01
CA SER A 268 -1.68 11.73 -3.24
C SER A 268 -0.40 11.15 -2.64
N ASP A 269 0.67 11.13 -3.41
CA ASP A 269 1.91 10.41 -3.09
C ASP A 269 2.78 11.16 -2.08
N TYR A 270 2.69 12.50 -2.06
CA TYR A 270 3.49 13.39 -1.22
C TYR A 270 2.72 14.03 -0.07
N ILE A 271 1.55 13.49 0.29
CA ILE A 271 0.71 14.07 1.34
C ILE A 271 1.40 14.09 2.71
N TYR A 272 2.29 13.12 2.98
CA TYR A 272 3.03 13.09 4.24
C TYR A 272 4.06 14.22 4.36
N ALA A 273 4.66 14.65 3.26
CA ALA A 273 5.53 15.83 3.24
C ALA A 273 4.74 17.10 3.57
N ILE A 274 3.51 17.24 3.05
CA ILE A 274 2.60 18.35 3.38
C ILE A 274 2.19 18.30 4.87
N ILE A 275 1.92 17.10 5.41
CA ILE A 275 1.62 16.95 6.85
C ILE A 275 2.80 17.45 7.69
N ILE A 276 4.03 17.10 7.34
CA ILE A 276 5.21 17.58 8.08
C ILE A 276 5.38 19.09 7.89
N GLU A 277 5.16 19.63 6.70
CA GLU A 277 5.27 21.08 6.48
C GLU A 277 4.26 21.87 7.32
N GLU A 278 3.02 21.40 7.44
CA GLU A 278 1.96 22.11 8.17
C GLU A 278 1.95 21.84 9.68
N TYR A 279 2.21 20.58 10.10
CA TYR A 279 2.08 20.14 11.50
C TYR A 279 3.42 19.75 12.13
N GLY A 280 4.53 19.94 11.43
CA GLY A 280 5.86 19.61 11.88
C GLY A 280 6.15 18.10 12.00
N LEU A 281 7.33 17.80 12.53
CA LEU A 281 7.72 16.43 12.86
C LEU A 281 6.79 15.79 13.89
N MET A 282 6.19 16.58 14.78
CA MET A 282 5.21 16.10 15.77
C MET A 282 3.96 15.55 15.07
N GLY A 283 3.43 16.25 14.06
CA GLY A 283 2.31 15.78 13.24
C GLY A 283 2.66 14.50 12.47
N GLY A 284 3.86 14.47 11.87
CA GLY A 284 4.37 13.27 11.20
C GLY A 284 4.48 12.07 12.15
N ALA A 285 5.07 12.27 13.33
CA ALA A 285 5.20 11.23 14.36
C ALA A 285 3.84 10.73 14.86
N PHE A 286 2.85 11.60 15.00
CA PHE A 286 1.49 11.23 15.38
C PHE A 286 0.85 10.27 14.36
N ILE A 287 1.04 10.50 13.06
CA ILE A 287 0.56 9.58 12.03
C ILE A 287 1.25 8.21 12.13
N ILE A 288 2.57 8.17 12.31
CA ILE A 288 3.32 6.92 12.53
C ILE A 288 2.76 6.19 13.76
N PHE A 289 2.54 6.89 14.87
CA PHE A 289 2.01 6.33 16.10
C PHE A 289 0.65 5.66 15.89
N ILE A 290 -0.27 6.28 15.14
CA ILE A 290 -1.59 5.69 14.84
C ILE A 290 -1.43 4.36 14.08
N TYR A 291 -0.56 4.29 13.08
CA TYR A 291 -0.31 3.04 12.36
C TYR A 291 0.34 1.96 13.24
N MET A 292 1.22 2.34 14.16
CA MET A 292 1.83 1.41 15.13
C MET A 292 0.80 0.86 16.12
N VAL A 293 -0.08 1.70 16.65
CA VAL A 293 -1.20 1.27 17.50
C VAL A 293 -2.13 0.31 16.74
N PHE A 294 -2.44 0.60 15.48
CA PHE A 294 -3.22 -0.29 14.64
C PHE A 294 -2.55 -1.65 14.46
N LEU A 295 -1.26 -1.67 14.14
CA LEU A 295 -0.50 -2.90 13.99
C LEU A 295 -0.48 -3.71 15.29
N PHE A 296 -0.22 -3.05 16.42
CA PHE A 296 -0.23 -3.69 17.74
C PHE A 296 -1.59 -4.35 18.05
N ARG A 297 -2.71 -3.64 17.81
CA ARG A 297 -4.05 -4.20 17.99
C ARG A 297 -4.31 -5.39 17.06
N SER A 298 -3.84 -5.33 15.83
CA SER A 298 -3.97 -6.42 14.87
C SER A 298 -3.17 -7.66 15.27
N ILE A 299 -1.99 -7.48 15.88
CA ILE A 299 -1.21 -8.60 16.44
C ILE A 299 -1.94 -9.24 17.62
N ILE A 300 -2.62 -8.45 18.46
CA ILE A 300 -3.46 -9.00 19.55
C ILE A 300 -4.59 -9.84 18.96
N ILE A 301 -5.29 -9.36 17.93
CA ILE A 301 -6.35 -10.11 17.24
C ILE A 301 -5.79 -11.44 16.69
N PHE A 302 -4.63 -11.39 16.02
CA PHE A 302 -3.95 -12.58 15.51
C PHE A 302 -3.68 -13.62 16.60
N ARG A 303 -3.19 -13.17 17.76
CA ARG A 303 -2.85 -14.07 18.88
C ARG A 303 -4.07 -14.69 19.56
N LYS A 304 -5.18 -13.96 19.61
CA LYS A 304 -6.41 -14.38 20.29
C LYS A 304 -7.36 -15.17 19.39
N CYS A 305 -7.20 -15.06 18.06
CA CYS A 305 -8.10 -15.71 17.12
C CYS A 305 -7.93 -17.24 17.15
N PRO A 306 -8.99 -18.02 17.48
CA PRO A 306 -8.89 -19.46 17.61
C PRO A 306 -8.73 -20.18 16.27
N PHE A 307 -9.13 -19.53 15.17
CA PHE A 307 -9.10 -20.12 13.83
C PHE A 307 -7.96 -19.53 12.98
N ALA A 308 -7.09 -20.38 12.46
CA ALA A 308 -5.91 -20.00 11.70
C ALA A 308 -6.21 -19.09 10.49
N PHE A 309 -7.32 -19.31 9.77
CA PHE A 309 -7.70 -18.46 8.64
C PHE A 309 -7.92 -17.01 9.06
N GLY A 310 -8.75 -16.78 10.10
CA GLY A 310 -9.04 -15.43 10.61
C GLY A 310 -7.78 -14.74 11.12
N ALA A 311 -6.94 -15.47 11.87
CA ALA A 311 -5.67 -14.98 12.38
C ALA A 311 -4.76 -14.49 11.24
N PHE A 312 -4.46 -15.34 10.27
CA PHE A 312 -3.60 -14.96 9.14
C PHE A 312 -4.21 -13.86 8.28
N LEU A 313 -5.54 -13.86 8.09
CA LEU A 313 -6.23 -12.84 7.32
C LEU A 313 -6.10 -11.44 7.95
N ALA A 314 -6.40 -11.33 9.25
CA ALA A 314 -6.28 -10.06 9.96
C ALA A 314 -4.85 -9.53 9.94
N LEU A 315 -3.86 -10.41 10.15
CA LEU A 315 -2.46 -10.04 10.14
C LEU A 315 -1.97 -9.62 8.75
N ALA A 316 -2.32 -10.37 7.71
CA ALA A 316 -1.92 -10.09 6.33
C ALA A 316 -2.43 -8.74 5.84
N LEU A 317 -3.71 -8.45 6.07
CA LEU A 317 -4.33 -7.18 5.68
C LEU A 317 -3.73 -6.02 6.48
N SER A 318 -3.48 -6.19 7.78
CA SER A 318 -2.85 -5.17 8.61
C SER A 318 -1.42 -4.88 8.19
N PHE A 319 -0.61 -5.89 7.91
CA PHE A 319 0.74 -5.70 7.38
C PHE A 319 0.74 -4.97 6.05
N THR A 320 -0.19 -5.33 5.15
CA THR A 320 -0.32 -4.64 3.86
C THR A 320 -0.51 -3.13 4.05
N LEU A 321 -1.41 -2.73 4.94
CA LEU A 321 -1.70 -1.32 5.19
C LEU A 321 -0.53 -0.61 5.86
N VAL A 322 0.06 -1.23 6.89
CA VAL A 322 1.17 -0.59 7.64
C VAL A 322 2.44 -0.52 6.81
N ILE A 323 2.82 -1.58 6.10
CA ILE A 323 4.01 -1.55 5.22
C ILE A 323 3.82 -0.53 4.10
N GLN A 324 2.61 -0.44 3.52
CA GLN A 324 2.29 0.59 2.53
C GLN A 324 2.45 2.00 3.11
N ALA A 325 1.91 2.24 4.31
CA ALA A 325 2.03 3.53 5.00
C ALA A 325 3.49 3.89 5.29
N MET A 326 4.24 2.97 5.91
CA MET A 326 5.67 3.17 6.21
C MET A 326 6.49 3.46 4.97
N THR A 327 6.21 2.74 3.87
CA THR A 327 6.90 2.98 2.60
C THR A 327 6.60 4.36 2.03
N ASN A 328 5.33 4.80 2.04
CA ASN A 328 4.98 6.15 1.59
C ASN A 328 5.70 7.20 2.44
N MET A 329 5.65 7.09 3.77
CA MET A 329 6.31 8.02 4.67
C MET A 329 7.83 8.05 4.46
N ALA A 330 8.46 6.87 4.31
CA ALA A 330 9.90 6.76 4.05
C ALA A 330 10.32 7.39 2.71
N VAL A 331 9.49 7.28 1.66
CA VAL A 331 9.71 7.97 0.37
C VAL A 331 9.64 9.48 0.53
N ASN A 332 8.65 9.98 1.28
CA ASN A 332 8.44 11.42 1.48
C ASN A 332 9.60 12.10 2.23
N VAL A 333 10.23 11.37 3.15
CA VAL A 333 11.41 11.86 3.89
C VAL A 333 12.75 11.51 3.21
N GLY A 334 12.71 10.89 2.01
CA GLY A 334 13.90 10.60 1.20
C GLY A 334 14.68 9.35 1.62
N LEU A 335 14.11 8.46 2.46
CA LEU A 335 14.75 7.20 2.86
C LEU A 335 14.64 6.10 1.79
N PHE A 336 13.63 6.18 0.92
CA PHE A 336 13.41 5.24 -0.18
C PHE A 336 13.24 5.96 -1.52
N PRO A 337 13.53 5.29 -2.65
CA PRO A 337 13.26 5.85 -3.97
C PRO A 337 11.75 6.03 -4.20
N VAL A 338 11.39 6.91 -5.11
CA VAL A 338 9.98 7.22 -5.43
C VAL A 338 9.22 5.97 -5.89
N THR A 339 8.13 5.65 -5.20
CA THR A 339 7.34 4.45 -5.44
C THR A 339 5.98 4.71 -6.08
N GLY A 340 5.40 5.90 -5.88
CA GLY A 340 4.03 6.22 -6.31
C GLY A 340 2.98 5.41 -5.57
N VAL A 341 3.19 5.15 -4.29
CA VAL A 341 2.28 4.44 -3.38
C VAL A 341 1.64 5.46 -2.46
N THR A 342 0.33 5.43 -2.33
CA THR A 342 -0.45 6.36 -1.51
C THR A 342 -0.41 6.02 -0.03
N LEU A 343 -0.61 7.01 0.85
CA LEU A 343 -0.75 6.82 2.30
C LEU A 343 -2.19 6.35 2.62
N PRO A 344 -2.40 5.11 3.12
CA PRO A 344 -3.74 4.57 3.37
C PRO A 344 -4.58 5.46 4.29
N LEU A 345 -5.86 5.66 3.98
CA LEU A 345 -6.83 6.51 4.70
C LEU A 345 -6.52 8.01 4.74
N VAL A 346 -5.35 8.45 4.32
CA VAL A 346 -4.95 9.86 4.37
C VAL A 346 -4.89 10.47 2.98
N SER A 347 -4.23 9.80 2.02
CA SER A 347 -4.16 10.29 0.65
C SER A 347 -5.53 10.32 -0.03
N MET A 348 -5.74 11.28 -0.92
CA MET A 348 -6.87 11.32 -1.81
C MET A 348 -6.70 10.25 -2.90
N GLY A 349 -7.24 9.04 -2.65
CA GLY A 349 -7.00 7.85 -3.48
C GLY A 349 -8.26 7.26 -4.14
N GLY A 350 -9.44 7.88 -4.00
CA GLY A 350 -10.67 7.38 -4.62
C GLY A 350 -10.94 5.89 -4.29
N SER A 351 -10.79 5.00 -5.28
CA SER A 351 -11.00 3.56 -5.09
C SER A 351 -10.05 2.92 -4.08
N SER A 352 -8.79 3.35 -3.99
CA SER A 352 -7.83 2.81 -3.02
C SER A 352 -8.28 3.03 -1.57
N PHE A 353 -8.92 4.17 -1.28
CA PHE A 353 -9.53 4.44 0.02
C PHE A 353 -10.60 3.40 0.37
N LEU A 354 -11.50 3.06 -0.58
CA LEU A 354 -12.57 2.08 -0.38
C LEU A 354 -12.02 0.66 -0.13
N PHE A 355 -10.97 0.25 -0.86
CA PHE A 355 -10.32 -1.05 -0.63
C PHE A 355 -9.60 -1.11 0.71
N THR A 356 -9.00 0.00 1.16
CA THR A 356 -8.44 0.13 2.50
C THR A 356 -9.52 -0.03 3.57
N CYS A 357 -10.66 0.64 3.40
CA CYS A 357 -11.82 0.50 4.30
C CYS A 357 -12.37 -0.93 4.31
N LEU A 358 -12.45 -1.58 3.15
CA LEU A 358 -12.87 -2.98 3.05
C LEU A 358 -11.90 -3.91 3.82
N ALA A 359 -10.60 -3.72 3.66
CA ALA A 359 -9.59 -4.48 4.41
C ALA A 359 -9.76 -4.31 5.93
N ILE A 360 -10.00 -3.09 6.40
CA ILE A 360 -10.23 -2.80 7.82
C ILE A 360 -11.55 -3.43 8.30
N GLY A 361 -12.61 -3.35 7.50
CA GLY A 361 -13.88 -3.99 7.80
C GLY A 361 -13.76 -5.52 7.97
N ILE A 362 -12.94 -6.16 7.13
CA ILE A 362 -12.62 -7.60 7.24
C ILE A 362 -11.85 -7.88 8.55
N ILE A 363 -10.85 -7.05 8.89
CA ILE A 363 -10.10 -7.20 10.16
C ILE A 363 -11.06 -7.08 11.36
N LEU A 364 -11.99 -6.12 11.33
CA LEU A 364 -12.99 -5.94 12.39
C LEU A 364 -13.99 -7.11 12.45
N SER A 365 -14.33 -7.73 11.32
CA SER A 365 -15.14 -8.96 11.30
C SER A 365 -14.44 -10.11 12.04
N VAL A 366 -13.12 -10.26 11.85
CA VAL A 366 -12.33 -11.25 12.60
C VAL A 366 -12.31 -10.89 14.10
N ALA A 367 -12.07 -9.61 14.44
CA ALA A 367 -12.01 -9.15 15.83
C ALA A 367 -13.32 -9.42 16.57
N ARG A 368 -14.48 -9.12 15.96
CA ARG A 368 -15.80 -9.39 16.55
C ARG A 368 -15.98 -10.87 16.91
N ASN A 369 -15.63 -11.77 16.00
CA ASN A 369 -15.73 -13.21 16.28
C ASN A 369 -14.79 -13.69 17.39
N VAL A 370 -13.65 -13.02 17.60
CA VAL A 370 -12.77 -13.30 18.75
C VAL A 370 -13.45 -12.89 20.06
N GLU A 371 -14.09 -11.71 20.08
CA GLU A 371 -14.79 -11.18 21.27
C GLU A 371 -16.02 -12.03 21.61
N ASP A 372 -16.81 -12.44 20.62
CA ASP A 372 -17.98 -13.30 20.79
C ASP A 372 -17.58 -14.65 21.44
N ASN A 373 -16.51 -15.28 20.96
CA ASN A 373 -16.00 -16.55 21.54
C ASN A 373 -15.42 -16.39 22.95
N GLU A 374 -14.78 -15.25 23.27
CA GLU A 374 -14.30 -14.96 24.64
C GLU A 374 -15.48 -14.74 25.60
N GLY A 375 -16.57 -14.11 25.15
CA GLY A 375 -17.80 -13.89 25.92
C GLY A 375 -18.46 -15.21 26.31
N ASP A 376 -18.68 -16.09 25.33
CA ASP A 376 -19.29 -17.40 25.55
C ASP A 376 -18.46 -18.27 26.50
N SER A 377 -17.13 -18.22 26.38
CA SER A 377 -16.23 -18.99 27.27
C SER A 377 -16.24 -18.50 28.72
N LYS A 378 -16.47 -17.20 28.97
CA LYS A 378 -16.59 -16.64 30.32
C LYS A 378 -17.93 -17.00 30.95
N GLN A 379 -19.05 -16.86 30.19
CA GLN A 379 -20.37 -17.26 30.69
C GLN A 379 -20.43 -18.74 31.06
N THR A 380 -19.81 -19.62 30.26
CA THR A 380 -19.76 -21.05 30.57
C THR A 380 -18.97 -21.34 31.86
N LYS A 381 -17.91 -20.58 32.15
CA LYS A 381 -17.14 -20.70 33.39
C LYS A 381 -17.87 -20.19 34.62
N GLU A 382 -18.65 -19.12 34.47
CA GLU A 382 -19.46 -18.55 35.56
C GLU A 382 -20.70 -19.43 35.91
N VAL A 383 -21.21 -20.18 34.93
CA VAL A 383 -22.33 -21.14 35.17
C VAL A 383 -21.86 -22.44 35.81
N VAL A 384 -20.58 -22.80 35.69
CA VAL A 384 -19.97 -24.05 36.21
C VAL A 384 -19.27 -23.83 37.57
N ALA A 385 -19.05 -22.54 37.97
CA ALA A 385 -18.50 -22.18 39.29
C ALA A 385 -19.62 -21.85 40.29
#